data_cc3845939b8e0293a567bbbf789cbdb7
#
_entry.id   cc3845939b8e0293a567bbbf789cbdb7
#
_cell.length_a   1.000
_cell.length_b   1.000
_cell.length_c   1.000
_cell.angle_alpha   90.00
_cell.angle_beta   90.00
_cell.angle_gamma   90.00
#
_symmetry.space_group_name_H-M   'P 1'
#
loop_
_entity.id
_entity.type
_entity.pdbx_description
1 polymer ?
#
loop_
_entity_poly.entity_id
_entity_poly.type
_entity_poly.pdbx_seq_one_letter_code
_entity_poly.pdbx_strand_id
1 'polypeptide(L)'
;MRQILIAVALAVLVSTAGCAAFGGGGDAEPATSDGGVVEANDPAADATGVNQTVRLSADESVAGSEWTSLSVAYPRENFTVESAQHGNVSLGVDTDDDGEVDERYDESHVSGVNNNAYSFTVELDTGYELSAGDVVVVEYPAVNNPAEPGNYTVTATLNDEQTTNGTVVVE
;
A
#
# COMPACT_ATOMS: atom_id res chain seq x y z
N MET A 1 14.09 -44.57 -52.84
CA MET A 1 12.91 -45.45 -52.57
C MET A 1 12.07 -44.85 -51.49
N ARG A 2 10.87 -44.53 -51.90
CA ARG A 2 9.63 -44.41 -51.13
C ARG A 2 9.60 -43.36 -50.01
N GLN A 3 8.96 -42.20 -50.27
CA GLN A 3 7.50 -41.94 -50.21
C GLN A 3 6.91 -42.40 -48.89
N ILE A 4 6.14 -41.56 -48.13
CA ILE A 4 4.73 -41.17 -48.30
C ILE A 4 4.43 -40.23 -47.09
N LEU A 5 4.01 -39.00 -47.24
CA LEU A 5 2.69 -38.42 -47.37
C LEU A 5 1.84 -38.35 -46.07
N ILE A 6 1.34 -37.17 -45.81
CA ILE A 6 -0.06 -36.76 -45.53
C ILE A 6 -0.50 -36.85 -44.04
N ALA A 7 -0.99 -35.80 -43.40
CA ALA A 7 -2.29 -35.15 -43.42
C ALA A 7 -2.31 -34.03 -42.40
N VAL A 8 -2.65 -32.82 -42.65
CA VAL A 8 -3.95 -32.14 -42.85
C VAL A 8 -5.06 -32.63 -41.92
N ALA A 9 -5.40 -31.80 -40.98
CA ALA A 9 -6.74 -31.61 -40.43
C ALA A 9 -6.69 -30.36 -39.53
N LEU A 10 -7.21 -29.32 -39.90
CA LEU A 10 -8.57 -28.83 -40.03
C LEU A 10 -9.07 -28.19 -38.73
N ALA A 11 -9.30 -26.90 -38.87
CA ALA A 11 -9.92 -25.98 -37.95
C ALA A 11 -11.29 -26.45 -37.46
N VAL A 12 -11.60 -26.15 -36.22
CA VAL A 12 -12.99 -25.92 -35.83
C VAL A 12 -13.03 -24.68 -34.93
N LEU A 13 -13.51 -23.61 -35.52
CA LEU A 13 -14.10 -22.49 -34.83
C LEU A 13 -15.43 -22.93 -34.25
N VAL A 14 -15.58 -22.82 -32.95
CA VAL A 14 -16.91 -22.80 -32.33
C VAL A 14 -17.06 -21.52 -31.59
N SER A 15 -17.72 -20.59 -32.22
CA SER A 15 -18.36 -19.43 -31.64
C SER A 15 -19.64 -19.90 -30.93
N THR A 16 -19.68 -19.76 -29.61
CA THR A 16 -20.96 -19.77 -28.90
C THR A 16 -21.08 -18.45 -28.15
N ALA A 17 -21.88 -17.57 -28.72
CA ALA A 17 -22.54 -16.51 -28.01
C ALA A 17 -23.53 -17.15 -27.02
N GLY A 18 -23.38 -16.87 -25.75
CA GLY A 18 -24.27 -17.26 -24.68
C GLY A 18 -24.39 -16.11 -23.70
N CYS A 19 -25.37 -15.24 -23.89
CA CYS A 19 -25.92 -14.40 -22.85
C CYS A 19 -26.61 -15.30 -21.83
N ALA A 20 -26.40 -15.06 -20.56
CA ALA A 20 -27.45 -14.83 -19.59
C ALA A 20 -26.97 -15.05 -18.13
N ALA A 21 -27.19 -14.02 -17.39
CA ALA A 21 -27.95 -14.01 -16.13
C ALA A 21 -27.20 -14.24 -14.82
N PHE A 22 -27.13 -13.14 -14.10
CA PHE A 22 -27.45 -12.98 -12.67
C PHE A 22 -27.03 -14.10 -11.71
N GLY A 23 -26.07 -13.78 -10.89
CA GLY A 23 -25.79 -14.52 -9.67
C GLY A 23 -24.68 -13.79 -8.92
N GLY A 24 -25.07 -12.94 -7.98
CA GLY A 24 -24.16 -12.18 -7.14
C GLY A 24 -23.27 -13.09 -6.30
N GLY A 25 -22.11 -12.64 -6.07
CA GLY A 25 -21.05 -13.19 -5.27
C GLY A 25 -19.77 -12.55 -5.80
N GLY A 26 -19.62 -11.27 -5.59
CA GLY A 26 -18.36 -10.62 -5.83
C GLY A 26 -17.39 -11.08 -4.77
N ASP A 27 -16.62 -12.09 -5.04
CA ASP A 27 -15.27 -12.17 -4.50
C ASP A 27 -14.57 -10.97 -5.14
N ALA A 28 -14.44 -9.90 -4.36
CA ALA A 28 -13.49 -8.86 -4.69
C ALA A 28 -12.12 -9.53 -4.65
N GLU A 29 -11.59 -9.85 -5.83
CA GLU A 29 -10.15 -10.05 -5.93
C GLU A 29 -9.51 -8.82 -5.30
N PRO A 30 -8.54 -9.00 -4.38
CA PRO A 30 -7.76 -7.87 -3.92
C PRO A 30 -7.20 -7.23 -5.18
N ALA A 31 -7.57 -5.97 -5.41
CA ALA A 31 -6.95 -5.19 -6.43
C ALA A 31 -5.46 -5.27 -6.16
N THR A 32 -4.71 -5.88 -7.06
CA THR A 32 -3.26 -5.75 -7.09
C THR A 32 -3.04 -4.27 -7.34
N SER A 33 -2.87 -3.52 -6.25
CA SER A 33 -2.52 -2.12 -6.30
C SER A 33 -1.17 -2.05 -6.99
N ASP A 34 -1.16 -1.45 -8.17
CA ASP A 34 0.06 -0.97 -8.80
C ASP A 34 0.65 0.06 -7.83
N GLY A 35 1.42 -0.45 -6.87
CA GLY A 35 2.25 0.18 -5.87
C GLY A 35 1.96 1.64 -5.46
N GLY A 36 0.76 1.93 -4.99
CA GLY A 36 0.50 3.22 -4.33
C GLY A 36 1.26 3.29 -3.01
N VAL A 37 2.06 4.33 -2.82
CA VAL A 37 2.81 4.55 -1.55
C VAL A 37 1.87 4.60 -0.34
N VAL A 38 0.63 5.05 -0.52
CA VAL A 38 -0.39 5.12 0.53
C VAL A 38 -1.74 4.65 0.00
N GLU A 39 -2.37 3.73 0.73
CA GLU A 39 -3.68 3.18 0.40
C GLU A 39 -4.63 3.33 1.60
N ALA A 40 -5.84 3.82 1.35
CA ALA A 40 -6.91 3.89 2.33
C ALA A 40 -7.69 2.57 2.34
N ASN A 41 -7.88 1.95 3.51
CA ASN A 41 -8.69 0.74 3.62
C ASN A 41 -10.19 0.99 3.44
N ASP A 42 -10.61 2.25 3.59
CA ASP A 42 -11.95 2.75 3.24
C ASP A 42 -11.79 4.00 2.37
N PRO A 43 -11.95 3.88 1.03
CA PRO A 43 -11.77 5.02 0.13
C PRO A 43 -12.98 5.97 0.08
N ALA A 44 -14.06 5.71 0.83
CA ALA A 44 -15.25 6.55 0.77
C ALA A 44 -14.97 8.00 1.18
N ALA A 45 -15.55 8.94 0.45
CA ALA A 45 -15.53 10.35 0.82
C ALA A 45 -16.19 10.58 2.20
N ASP A 46 -15.71 11.54 2.98
CA ASP A 46 -16.13 11.81 4.36
C ASP A 46 -15.93 10.65 5.35
N ALA A 47 -15.29 9.55 4.97
CA ALA A 47 -14.97 8.47 5.91
C ALA A 47 -14.01 8.99 6.99
N THR A 48 -14.27 8.58 8.25
CA THR A 48 -13.50 9.02 9.42
C THR A 48 -12.83 7.85 10.11
N GLY A 49 -11.64 8.08 10.68
CA GLY A 49 -10.89 7.03 11.37
C GLY A 49 -10.42 5.92 10.42
N VAL A 50 -10.09 6.28 9.20
CA VAL A 50 -9.66 5.36 8.16
C VAL A 50 -8.24 4.88 8.45
N ASN A 51 -8.01 3.57 8.34
CA ASN A 51 -6.66 3.03 8.29
C ASN A 51 -6.02 3.38 6.95
N GLN A 52 -4.82 3.96 7.02
CA GLN A 52 -3.97 4.18 5.86
C GLN A 52 -2.82 3.17 5.92
N THR A 53 -2.68 2.37 4.89
CA THR A 53 -1.52 1.49 4.71
C THR A 53 -0.49 2.22 3.87
N VAL A 54 0.69 2.40 4.42
CA VAL A 54 1.84 2.99 3.75
C VAL A 54 2.80 1.88 3.39
N ARG A 55 3.17 1.78 2.12
CA ARG A 55 4.18 0.84 1.62
C ARG A 55 5.25 1.66 0.90
N LEU A 56 6.46 1.67 1.42
CA LEU A 56 7.55 2.46 0.86
C LEU A 56 8.80 1.61 0.69
N SER A 57 9.20 1.39 -0.57
CA SER A 57 10.43 0.67 -0.86
C SER A 57 11.65 1.53 -0.52
N ALA A 58 12.54 0.98 0.29
CA ALA A 58 13.81 1.60 0.66
C ALA A 58 14.74 1.68 -0.56
N ASP A 59 15.25 2.85 -0.83
CA ASP A 59 16.23 3.07 -1.89
C ASP A 59 17.68 3.08 -1.35
N GLU A 60 18.64 3.32 -2.23
CA GLU A 60 20.06 3.35 -1.86
C GLU A 60 20.42 4.47 -0.86
N SER A 61 19.57 5.50 -0.70
CA SER A 61 19.84 6.62 0.22
C SER A 61 19.67 6.22 1.69
N VAL A 62 18.80 5.28 1.97
CA VAL A 62 18.51 4.76 3.33
C VAL A 62 19.06 3.35 3.58
N ALA A 63 19.56 2.68 2.53
CA ALA A 63 20.12 1.34 2.67
C ALA A 63 21.37 1.35 3.57
N GLY A 64 21.46 0.37 4.50
CA GLY A 64 22.51 0.27 5.50
C GLY A 64 22.27 1.15 6.72
N SER A 65 21.15 1.89 6.79
CA SER A 65 20.73 2.60 8.00
C SER A 65 19.66 1.84 8.74
N GLU A 66 19.56 2.07 10.05
CA GLU A 66 18.46 1.52 10.85
C GLU A 66 17.12 2.20 10.46
N TRP A 67 16.04 1.44 10.45
CA TRP A 67 14.70 2.00 10.28
C TRP A 67 14.24 2.70 11.56
N THR A 68 14.28 4.03 11.53
CA THR A 68 14.04 4.88 12.71
C THR A 68 12.78 5.72 12.61
N SER A 69 12.26 5.99 11.41
CA SER A 69 11.03 6.76 11.27
C SER A 69 10.32 6.56 9.93
N LEU A 70 9.00 6.77 9.94
CA LEU A 70 8.20 7.01 8.75
C LEU A 70 7.25 8.17 9.00
N SER A 71 7.18 9.11 8.07
CA SER A 71 6.20 10.19 8.10
C SER A 71 5.39 10.25 6.82
N VAL A 72 4.13 10.71 6.95
CA VAL A 72 3.25 10.97 5.81
C VAL A 72 2.60 12.34 5.97
N ALA A 73 2.63 13.13 4.90
CA ALA A 73 1.98 14.42 4.82
C ALA A 73 0.90 14.40 3.72
N TYR A 74 -0.30 14.81 4.08
CA TYR A 74 -1.47 14.93 3.23
C TYR A 74 -1.70 16.39 2.82
N PRO A 75 -2.49 16.64 1.76
CA PRO A 75 -2.95 17.99 1.42
C PRO A 75 -3.73 18.63 2.58
N ARG A 76 -3.26 19.76 3.08
CA ARG A 76 -3.72 20.42 4.34
C ARG A 76 -5.21 20.75 4.40
N GLU A 77 -5.83 21.01 3.26
CA GLU A 77 -7.23 21.47 3.20
C GLU A 77 -8.21 20.32 2.95
N ASN A 78 -7.69 19.11 2.76
CA ASN A 78 -8.50 17.96 2.34
C ASN A 78 -8.60 16.89 3.41
N PHE A 79 -7.48 16.49 4.00
CA PHE A 79 -7.42 15.44 5.01
C PHE A 79 -7.34 16.01 6.42
N THR A 80 -7.78 15.22 7.39
CA THR A 80 -7.52 15.47 8.81
C THR A 80 -6.87 14.24 9.42
N VAL A 81 -5.72 14.43 10.06
CA VAL A 81 -4.99 13.39 10.78
C VAL A 81 -5.20 13.56 12.27
N GLU A 82 -5.73 12.54 12.91
CA GLU A 82 -5.96 12.51 14.35
C GLU A 82 -4.87 11.68 15.05
N SER A 83 -4.84 11.75 16.38
CA SER A 83 -3.84 11.05 17.17
C SER A 83 -4.13 9.56 17.23
N ALA A 84 -3.09 8.75 17.07
CA ALA A 84 -3.12 7.31 17.31
C ALA A 84 -2.25 6.94 18.52
N GLN A 85 -2.61 5.85 19.21
CA GLN A 85 -1.77 5.27 20.26
C GLN A 85 -0.76 4.30 19.63
N HIS A 86 0.38 4.07 20.28
CA HIS A 86 1.43 3.17 19.81
C HIS A 86 0.90 1.79 19.42
N GLY A 87 0.08 1.18 20.28
CA GLY A 87 -0.51 -0.13 20.05
C GLY A 87 -1.56 -0.22 18.94
N ASN A 88 -1.93 0.91 18.32
CA ASN A 88 -2.86 0.95 17.20
C ASN A 88 -2.14 1.11 15.84
N VAL A 89 -0.82 1.27 15.86
CA VAL A 89 0.01 1.34 14.65
C VAL A 89 0.59 -0.04 14.40
N SER A 90 0.39 -0.57 13.19
CA SER A 90 1.01 -1.82 12.75
C SER A 90 2.26 -1.53 11.93
N LEU A 91 3.30 -2.33 12.14
CA LEU A 91 4.62 -2.12 11.55
C LEU A 91 5.18 -3.42 10.99
N GLY A 92 5.83 -3.35 9.86
CA GLY A 92 6.55 -4.48 9.32
C GLY A 92 7.43 -4.15 8.13
N VAL A 93 8.19 -5.14 7.70
CA VAL A 93 9.01 -5.09 6.49
C VAL A 93 8.69 -6.32 5.64
N ASP A 94 8.49 -6.08 4.37
CA ASP A 94 8.40 -7.05 3.30
C ASP A 94 9.76 -7.01 2.60
N THR A 95 10.54 -8.08 2.74
CA THR A 95 11.97 -8.11 2.37
C THR A 95 12.22 -8.54 0.94
N ASP A 96 11.22 -9.09 0.26
CA ASP A 96 11.30 -9.59 -1.11
C ASP A 96 10.25 -9.00 -2.07
N ASP A 97 9.46 -8.02 -1.57
CA ASP A 97 8.44 -7.27 -2.31
C ASP A 97 7.37 -8.19 -2.95
N ASP A 98 7.01 -9.26 -2.23
CA ASP A 98 5.95 -10.18 -2.67
C ASP A 98 4.55 -9.78 -2.20
N GLY A 99 4.47 -8.71 -1.39
CA GLY A 99 3.25 -8.13 -0.82
C GLY A 99 2.93 -8.66 0.58
N GLU A 100 3.63 -9.66 1.08
CA GLU A 100 3.48 -10.17 2.43
C GLU A 100 4.53 -9.55 3.36
N VAL A 101 4.19 -9.37 4.61
CA VAL A 101 5.12 -8.81 5.61
C VAL A 101 5.89 -9.96 6.26
N ASP A 102 7.21 -9.98 6.07
CA ASP A 102 8.12 -11.00 6.61
C ASP A 102 8.51 -10.73 8.06
N GLU A 103 8.87 -9.48 8.35
CA GLU A 103 9.26 -9.03 9.68
C GLU A 103 8.18 -8.12 10.27
N ARG A 104 7.71 -8.45 11.49
CA ARG A 104 6.67 -7.69 12.18
C ARG A 104 7.19 -7.13 13.50
N TYR A 105 6.79 -5.90 13.79
CA TYR A 105 7.16 -5.19 15.01
C TYR A 105 5.92 -4.88 15.84
N ASP A 106 6.04 -4.97 17.14
CA ASP A 106 4.98 -4.63 18.09
C ASP A 106 5.15 -3.20 18.66
N GLU A 107 4.23 -2.80 19.51
CA GLU A 107 4.22 -1.46 20.12
C GLU A 107 5.48 -1.11 20.91
N SER A 108 6.27 -2.09 21.35
CA SER A 108 7.51 -1.83 22.09
C SER A 108 8.62 -1.26 21.23
N HIS A 109 8.48 -1.39 19.89
CA HIS A 109 9.40 -0.84 18.91
C HIS A 109 8.97 0.58 18.44
N VAL A 110 7.82 1.07 18.91
CA VAL A 110 7.34 2.43 18.62
C VAL A 110 7.82 3.36 19.73
N SER A 111 8.77 4.23 19.42
CA SER A 111 9.31 5.22 20.37
C SER A 111 8.48 6.50 20.41
N GLY A 112 7.74 6.81 19.34
CA GLY A 112 6.86 7.97 19.29
C GLY A 112 5.82 7.88 18.17
N VAL A 113 4.62 8.41 18.45
CA VAL A 113 3.60 8.67 17.42
C VAL A 113 3.19 10.12 17.54
N ASN A 114 3.56 10.92 16.56
CA ASN A 114 3.31 12.34 16.51
C ASN A 114 2.42 12.68 15.32
N ASN A 115 1.51 13.62 15.49
CA ASN A 115 0.68 14.10 14.39
C ASN A 115 0.40 15.60 14.50
N ASN A 116 0.05 16.18 13.36
CA ASN A 116 -0.64 17.45 13.28
C ASN A 116 -1.89 17.28 12.41
N ALA A 117 -2.58 18.37 12.11
CA ALA A 117 -3.86 18.30 11.42
C ALA A 117 -3.81 17.61 10.03
N TYR A 118 -2.65 17.46 9.42
CA TYR A 118 -2.51 16.94 8.03
C TYR A 118 -1.32 15.98 7.84
N SER A 119 -0.62 15.62 8.91
CA SER A 119 0.50 14.66 8.81
C SER A 119 0.63 13.83 10.08
N PHE A 120 1.26 12.67 9.95
CA PHE A 120 1.74 11.89 11.08
C PHE A 120 3.21 11.50 10.88
N THR A 121 3.86 11.19 12.00
CA THR A 121 5.20 10.61 12.05
C THR A 121 5.19 9.50 13.09
N VAL A 122 5.69 8.33 12.71
CA VAL A 122 5.97 7.21 13.61
C VAL A 122 7.48 7.15 13.80
N GLU A 123 7.94 7.29 15.04
CA GLU A 123 9.34 7.14 15.44
C GLU A 123 9.55 5.74 15.99
N LEU A 124 10.64 5.11 15.64
CA LEU A 124 10.88 3.69 15.82
C LEU A 124 12.24 3.39 16.47
N ASP A 125 12.30 2.25 17.13
CA ASP A 125 13.53 1.62 17.66
C ASP A 125 13.43 0.12 17.32
N THR A 126 13.53 -0.20 16.03
CA THR A 126 13.36 -1.57 15.52
C THR A 126 14.64 -2.36 15.56
N GLY A 127 15.80 -1.70 15.52
CA GLY A 127 17.10 -2.33 15.30
C GLY A 127 17.25 -2.97 13.92
N TYR A 128 16.29 -2.75 13.02
CA TYR A 128 16.33 -3.30 11.66
C TYR A 128 17.15 -2.41 10.72
N GLU A 129 18.17 -2.99 10.10
CA GLU A 129 18.98 -2.34 9.09
C GLU A 129 18.34 -2.53 7.72
N LEU A 130 17.94 -1.44 7.09
CA LEU A 130 17.28 -1.43 5.79
C LEU A 130 18.22 -1.89 4.68
N SER A 131 17.71 -2.71 3.77
CA SER A 131 18.37 -3.04 2.51
C SER A 131 17.65 -2.34 1.35
N ALA A 132 18.36 -2.01 0.30
CA ALA A 132 17.71 -1.46 -0.90
C ALA A 132 16.74 -2.50 -1.49
N GLY A 133 15.49 -2.10 -1.67
CA GLY A 133 14.40 -2.96 -2.14
C GLY A 133 13.49 -3.48 -1.04
N ASP A 134 13.88 -3.42 0.24
CA ASP A 134 12.96 -3.72 1.34
C ASP A 134 11.76 -2.78 1.30
N VAL A 135 10.56 -3.29 1.52
CA VAL A 135 9.34 -2.46 1.60
C VAL A 135 8.93 -2.31 3.05
N VAL A 136 9.07 -1.11 3.61
CA VAL A 136 8.53 -0.81 4.93
C VAL A 136 7.01 -0.65 4.83
N VAL A 137 6.30 -1.27 5.77
CA VAL A 137 4.83 -1.26 5.82
C VAL A 137 4.39 -0.69 7.15
N VAL A 138 3.59 0.37 7.10
CA VAL A 138 3.01 1.02 8.28
C VAL A 138 1.52 1.19 8.07
N GLU A 139 0.71 0.73 9.03
CA GLU A 139 -0.72 1.04 9.08
C GLU A 139 -0.99 2.08 10.17
N TYR A 140 -1.58 3.20 9.79
CA TYR A 140 -1.97 4.28 10.67
C TYR A 140 -3.49 4.46 10.69
N PRO A 141 -4.18 4.37 11.85
CA PRO A 141 -5.63 4.18 11.90
C PRO A 141 -6.46 5.47 12.00
N ALA A 142 -5.88 6.63 11.97
CA ALA A 142 -6.59 7.83 12.41
C ALA A 142 -6.57 8.96 11.37
N VAL A 143 -6.94 8.63 10.14
CA VAL A 143 -7.04 9.60 9.03
C VAL A 143 -8.50 9.77 8.63
N ASN A 144 -8.94 11.01 8.44
CA ASN A 144 -10.26 11.31 7.89
C ASN A 144 -10.11 11.73 6.43
N ASN A 145 -10.88 11.10 5.57
CA ASN A 145 -10.89 11.37 4.14
C ASN A 145 -11.54 12.73 3.83
N PRO A 146 -11.18 13.36 2.71
CA PRO A 146 -11.88 14.55 2.23
C PRO A 146 -13.33 14.25 1.85
N ALA A 147 -14.16 15.31 1.89
CA ALA A 147 -15.56 15.23 1.48
C ALA A 147 -15.74 15.07 -0.05
N GLU A 148 -14.75 15.44 -0.81
CA GLU A 148 -14.81 15.37 -2.27
C GLU A 148 -14.04 14.16 -2.77
N PRO A 149 -14.64 13.30 -3.62
CA PRO A 149 -13.92 12.24 -4.31
C PRO A 149 -12.81 12.79 -5.19
N GLY A 150 -11.72 12.06 -5.29
CA GLY A 150 -10.60 12.49 -6.14
C GLY A 150 -9.29 11.75 -5.86
N ASN A 151 -8.27 12.14 -6.62
CA ASN A 151 -6.92 11.65 -6.44
C ASN A 151 -6.09 12.72 -5.71
N TYR A 152 -5.55 12.36 -4.58
CA TYR A 152 -4.82 13.27 -3.71
C TYR A 152 -3.35 12.86 -3.60
N THR A 153 -2.45 13.79 -3.94
CA THR A 153 -1.03 13.53 -3.79
C THR A 153 -0.63 13.63 -2.33
N VAL A 154 0.02 12.61 -1.82
CA VAL A 154 0.60 12.54 -0.49
C VAL A 154 2.11 12.39 -0.59
N THR A 155 2.81 12.77 0.46
CA THR A 155 4.27 12.67 0.53
C THR A 155 4.62 11.77 1.71
N ALA A 156 5.32 10.67 1.46
CA ALA A 156 5.88 9.79 2.48
C ALA A 156 7.40 9.99 2.58
N THR A 157 7.93 10.00 3.79
CA THR A 157 9.36 10.18 4.05
C THR A 157 9.84 9.10 5.02
N LEU A 158 10.88 8.39 4.62
CA LEU A 158 11.54 7.32 5.38
C LEU A 158 12.85 7.87 5.98
N ASN A 159 13.04 7.69 7.28
CA ASN A 159 14.23 8.13 8.03
C ASN A 159 14.61 9.62 7.85
N ASP A 160 13.65 10.49 7.52
CA ASP A 160 13.88 11.89 7.16
C ASP A 160 14.84 12.11 5.96
N GLU A 161 15.17 11.07 5.23
CA GLU A 161 16.14 11.09 4.12
C GLU A 161 15.49 10.79 2.77
N GLN A 162 14.78 9.67 2.65
CA GLN A 162 14.11 9.28 1.41
C GLN A 162 12.69 9.85 1.36
N THR A 163 12.37 10.63 0.35
CA THR A 163 11.02 11.20 0.17
C THR A 163 10.41 10.73 -1.15
N THR A 164 9.18 10.21 -1.07
CA THR A 164 8.42 9.69 -2.22
C THR A 164 7.01 10.26 -2.22
N ASN A 165 6.51 10.61 -3.40
CA ASN A 165 5.12 11.02 -3.57
C ASN A 165 4.27 9.82 -3.98
N GLY A 166 3.09 9.72 -3.38
CA GLY A 166 2.08 8.75 -3.73
C GLY A 166 0.74 9.41 -4.01
N THR A 167 -0.25 8.59 -4.34
CA THR A 167 -1.61 9.05 -4.58
C THR A 167 -2.57 8.25 -3.72
N VAL A 168 -3.40 8.93 -2.95
CA VAL A 168 -4.57 8.34 -2.27
C VAL A 168 -5.80 8.61 -3.13
N VAL A 169 -6.56 7.56 -3.41
CA VAL A 169 -7.82 7.62 -4.14
C VAL A 169 -8.95 7.68 -3.14
N VAL A 170 -9.86 8.65 -3.30
CA VAL A 170 -11.11 8.80 -2.52
C VAL A 170 -12.29 8.72 -3.49
N GLU A 171 -13.29 7.88 -3.17
CA GLU A 171 -14.43 7.55 -4.02
C GLU A 171 -15.76 8.12 -3.51
#